data_085766785c3ec85387c828e9d8c71c28
#
_entry.id   085766785c3ec85387c828e9d8c71c28
#
_cell.length_a   1.000
_cell.length_b   1.000
_cell.length_c   1.000
_cell.angle_alpha   90.00
_cell.angle_beta   90.00
_cell.angle_gamma   90.00
#
_symmetry.space_group_name_H-M   'P 1'
#
loop_
_entity.id
_entity.type
_entity.pdbx_description
1 polymer ?
#
loop_
_entity_poly.entity_id
_entity_poly.type
_entity_poly.pdbx_seq_one_letter_code
_entity_poly.pdbx_strand_id
1 'polypeptide(L)'
;MSPQDERFLYGATSRRWKSVARHFGSHDRAWAVAIELCKAGVIEITCAVNDGSRLGAPRGWRLTTAALDEGERRARATETAAAAARVALEAAGLADADWAEAWIAGSRRSGLLRRSAESSDELVRRAVACITALPAVSGGSPIGRSELAATRAGGAHALDDGHRLTALVLRAAAAIIGADYPTTAAGRRQLWSLVGIVSDSVSATVLVANLRPSGNALLSRHLRERADARLPTHLCARDLAHEPLALPPRERVFACENPRVLEAALDAGATTTIVCLQGNPTVVTLEFLARLAEAGCDIAYRGDFDWPGIAIANRLIATIDCRTWLYDNQTYRRALGQSQSGDHLPLTGIPVEASWDPELTRAMVAAGTVVHEEALLDHLVASLCD
;
A
#
# COMPACT_ATOMS: atom_id res chain seq x y z
N MET A 1 8.25 3.05 20.18
CA MET A 1 7.73 4.40 20.51
C MET A 1 7.44 5.12 19.20
N SER A 2 6.26 5.74 19.05
CA SER A 2 5.89 6.48 17.84
C SER A 2 6.66 7.81 17.74
N PRO A 3 6.78 8.42 16.54
CA PRO A 3 7.37 9.76 16.41
C PRO A 3 6.64 10.85 17.22
N GLN A 4 5.34 10.64 17.50
CA GLN A 4 4.55 11.52 18.34
C GLN A 4 4.89 11.36 19.82
N ASP A 5 5.13 10.12 20.28
CA ASP A 5 5.54 9.83 21.65
C ASP A 5 6.95 10.38 21.93
N GLU A 6 7.86 10.28 20.96
CA GLU A 6 9.19 10.85 21.09
C GLU A 6 9.17 12.37 21.18
N ARG A 7 8.36 13.05 20.34
CA ARG A 7 8.18 14.50 20.46
C ARG A 7 7.58 14.90 21.79
N PHE A 8 6.64 14.10 22.29
CA PHE A 8 6.09 14.34 23.62
C PHE A 8 7.14 14.13 24.71
N LEU A 9 7.95 13.08 24.62
CA LEU A 9 8.98 12.75 25.60
C LEU A 9 10.08 13.84 25.66
N TYR A 10 10.69 14.16 24.52
CA TYR A 10 11.84 15.08 24.45
C TYR A 10 11.46 16.55 24.27
N GLY A 11 10.19 16.87 24.10
CA GLY A 11 9.70 18.24 23.95
C GLY A 11 9.65 19.07 25.25
N ALA A 12 9.99 18.48 26.39
CA ALA A 12 10.16 19.20 27.67
C ALA A 12 11.02 18.35 28.62
N THR A 13 11.80 19.02 29.47
CA THR A 13 12.68 18.37 30.43
C THR A 13 11.93 17.63 31.54
N SER A 14 10.70 18.03 31.81
CA SER A 14 9.80 17.37 32.77
C SER A 14 8.35 17.51 32.37
N ARG A 15 7.51 16.59 32.85
CA ARG A 15 6.07 16.59 32.59
C ARG A 15 5.26 16.23 33.84
N ARG A 16 4.13 16.94 34.04
CA ARG A 16 3.15 16.59 35.08
C ARG A 16 2.40 15.32 34.69
N TRP A 17 2.06 14.47 35.67
CA TRP A 17 1.41 13.19 35.43
C TRP A 17 0.09 13.30 34.68
N LYS A 18 -0.75 14.30 34.94
CA LYS A 18 -1.98 14.55 34.19
C LYS A 18 -1.76 14.72 32.66
N SER A 19 -0.63 15.37 32.29
CA SER A 19 -0.26 15.54 30.88
C SER A 19 0.20 14.23 30.26
N VAL A 20 0.94 13.42 31.00
CA VAL A 20 1.42 12.10 30.59
C VAL A 20 0.24 11.15 30.38
N ALA A 21 -0.66 11.06 31.36
CA ALA A 21 -1.85 10.20 31.27
C ALA A 21 -2.76 10.60 30.10
N ARG A 22 -2.90 11.89 29.83
CA ARG A 22 -3.68 12.38 28.68
C ARG A 22 -3.05 12.00 27.35
N HIS A 23 -1.73 12.09 27.23
CA HIS A 23 -1.02 11.75 25.99
C HIS A 23 -1.16 10.26 25.66
N PHE A 24 -1.03 9.36 26.65
CA PHE A 24 -1.13 7.92 26.46
C PHE A 24 -2.56 7.37 26.56
N GLY A 25 -3.56 8.22 26.76
CA GLY A 25 -4.98 7.89 26.72
C GLY A 25 -5.55 7.29 28.01
N SER A 26 -4.74 6.77 28.93
CA SER A 26 -5.17 6.28 30.25
C SER A 26 -4.04 6.33 31.27
N HIS A 27 -4.39 6.23 32.57
CA HIS A 27 -3.44 6.20 33.69
C HIS A 27 -2.58 4.94 33.65
N ASP A 28 -3.19 3.79 33.42
CA ASP A 28 -2.52 2.48 33.42
C ASP A 28 -1.52 2.36 32.27
N ARG A 29 -1.94 2.80 31.07
CA ARG A 29 -1.05 2.83 29.89
C ARG A 29 0.12 3.79 30.07
N ALA A 30 -0.13 4.97 30.62
CA ALA A 30 0.92 5.93 30.96
C ALA A 30 1.91 5.36 31.97
N TRP A 31 1.41 4.62 32.97
CA TRP A 31 2.23 3.98 34.00
C TRP A 31 3.11 2.87 33.41
N ALA A 32 2.53 1.98 32.57
CA ALA A 32 3.29 0.93 31.90
C ALA A 32 4.44 1.50 31.05
N VAL A 33 4.16 2.54 30.24
CA VAL A 33 5.18 3.21 29.43
C VAL A 33 6.24 3.89 30.33
N ALA A 34 5.85 4.55 31.41
CA ALA A 34 6.77 5.22 32.31
C ALA A 34 7.72 4.23 33.01
N ILE A 35 7.23 3.04 33.39
CA ILE A 35 8.08 1.99 33.99
C ILE A 35 9.14 1.54 32.98
N GLU A 36 8.79 1.27 31.73
CA GLU A 36 9.73 0.83 30.70
C GLU A 36 10.77 1.91 30.37
N LEU A 37 10.37 3.17 30.29
CA LEU A 37 11.28 4.29 30.08
C LEU A 37 12.21 4.52 31.29
N CYS A 38 11.73 4.29 32.51
CA CYS A 38 12.53 4.36 33.74
C CYS A 38 13.57 3.22 33.80
N LYS A 39 13.17 1.98 33.48
CA LYS A 39 14.08 0.83 33.37
C LYS A 39 15.16 1.05 32.30
N ALA A 40 14.81 1.71 31.23
CA ALA A 40 15.73 2.08 30.13
C ALA A 40 16.63 3.30 30.51
N GLY A 41 16.48 3.88 31.68
CA GLY A 41 17.28 5.05 32.13
C GLY A 41 16.94 6.35 31.39
N VAL A 42 15.78 6.43 30.72
CA VAL A 42 15.38 7.61 29.95
C VAL A 42 14.70 8.68 30.81
N ILE A 43 13.89 8.25 31.76
CA ILE A 43 13.19 9.16 32.69
C ILE A 43 13.38 8.77 34.13
N GLU A 44 13.16 9.72 35.01
CA GLU A 44 12.96 9.52 36.46
C GLU A 44 11.49 9.85 36.78
N ILE A 45 10.80 8.94 37.48
CA ILE A 45 9.43 9.14 37.92
C ILE A 45 9.45 9.91 39.22
N THR A 46 8.77 11.05 39.26
CA THR A 46 8.60 11.83 40.49
C THR A 46 7.30 11.42 41.18
N CYS A 47 7.41 10.92 42.40
CA CYS A 47 6.27 10.51 43.24
C CYS A 47 5.99 11.51 44.36
N ALA A 48 4.78 11.46 44.90
CA ALA A 48 4.49 12.14 46.17
C ALA A 48 5.27 11.43 47.29
N VAL A 49 5.91 12.18 48.17
CA VAL A 49 6.56 11.64 49.38
C VAL A 49 5.44 11.36 50.38
N ASN A 50 5.22 10.08 50.72
CA ASN A 50 4.45 9.68 51.90
C ASN A 50 5.46 9.28 52.99
N ASP A 51 5.21 9.71 54.20
CA ASP A 51 6.02 9.45 55.39
C ASP A 51 5.94 7.97 55.79
N GLY A 52 6.73 7.17 55.16
CA GLY A 52 6.93 5.77 55.52
C GLY A 52 6.54 4.76 54.49
N SER A 53 7.52 4.28 53.80
CA SER A 53 7.62 2.97 53.12
C SER A 53 6.80 2.63 51.87
N ARG A 54 5.91 3.48 51.38
CA ARG A 54 5.22 3.25 50.09
C ARG A 54 5.45 4.44 49.16
N LEU A 55 5.86 4.16 47.91
CA LEU A 55 5.88 5.15 46.83
C LEU A 55 4.49 5.73 46.65
N GLY A 56 4.31 7.02 46.84
CA GLY A 56 3.06 7.73 46.65
C GLY A 56 2.67 7.83 45.17
N ALA A 57 1.47 8.36 44.91
CA ALA A 57 1.00 8.55 43.55
C ALA A 57 1.97 9.36 42.68
N PRO A 58 2.15 9.02 41.39
CA PRO A 58 3.08 9.72 40.51
C PRO A 58 2.63 11.18 40.31
N ARG A 59 3.57 12.11 40.47
CA ARG A 59 3.38 13.55 40.19
C ARG A 59 3.75 13.91 38.77
N GLY A 60 4.71 13.17 38.18
CA GLY A 60 5.21 13.38 36.83
C GLY A 60 6.45 12.57 36.56
N TRP A 61 7.11 12.92 35.49
CA TRP A 61 8.45 12.43 35.16
C TRP A 61 9.37 13.58 34.77
N ARG A 62 10.67 13.34 34.80
CA ARG A 62 11.69 14.18 34.19
C ARG A 62 12.65 13.31 33.35
N LEU A 63 13.26 13.90 32.35
CA LEU A 63 14.32 13.24 31.59
C LEU A 63 15.57 13.12 32.46
N THR A 64 16.26 12.00 32.34
CA THR A 64 17.60 11.86 32.95
C THR A 64 18.60 12.73 32.18
N THR A 65 19.75 13.05 32.82
CA THR A 65 20.82 13.78 32.13
C THR A 65 21.28 13.06 30.87
N ALA A 66 21.44 11.73 30.91
CA ALA A 66 21.80 10.92 29.75
C ALA A 66 20.78 11.04 28.62
N ALA A 67 19.49 11.08 28.95
CA ALA A 67 18.42 11.24 27.93
C ALA A 67 18.38 12.66 27.36
N LEU A 68 18.67 13.69 28.17
CA LEU A 68 18.80 15.07 27.69
C LEU A 68 19.97 15.20 26.72
N ASP A 69 21.14 14.66 27.08
CA ASP A 69 22.34 14.65 26.21
C ASP A 69 22.09 13.89 24.90
N GLU A 70 21.36 12.78 24.96
CA GLU A 70 20.98 12.04 23.76
C GLU A 70 19.97 12.83 22.91
N GLY A 71 19.00 13.50 23.54
CA GLY A 71 18.05 14.38 22.88
C GLY A 71 18.75 15.53 22.14
N GLU A 72 19.71 16.19 22.79
CA GLU A 72 20.53 17.23 22.16
C GLU A 72 21.39 16.70 21.01
N ARG A 73 22.04 15.53 21.20
CA ARG A 73 22.82 14.89 20.12
C ARG A 73 21.96 14.58 18.92
N ARG A 74 20.73 14.06 19.11
CA ARG A 74 19.76 13.80 18.04
C ARG A 74 19.31 15.08 17.35
N ALA A 75 19.03 16.14 18.08
CA ALA A 75 18.64 17.42 17.53
C ALA A 75 19.77 18.03 16.68
N ARG A 76 21.00 18.03 17.17
CA ARG A 76 22.19 18.48 16.43
C ARG A 76 22.41 17.65 15.16
N ALA A 77 22.30 16.32 15.25
CA ALA A 77 22.47 15.44 14.10
C ALA A 77 21.39 15.71 13.02
N THR A 78 20.14 15.97 13.44
CA THR A 78 19.06 16.32 12.51
C THR A 78 19.30 17.66 11.83
N GLU A 79 19.83 18.66 12.55
CA GLU A 79 20.17 19.97 11.98
C GLU A 79 21.36 19.88 11.02
N THR A 80 22.38 19.09 11.37
CA THR A 80 23.51 18.82 10.49
C THR A 80 23.05 18.16 9.17
N ALA A 81 22.14 17.16 9.25
CA ALA A 81 21.59 16.52 8.06
C ALA A 81 20.72 17.48 7.22
N ALA A 82 20.00 18.39 7.86
CA ALA A 82 19.25 19.43 7.14
C ALA A 82 20.18 20.43 6.44
N ALA A 83 21.27 20.82 7.10
CA ALA A 83 22.30 21.67 6.50
C ALA A 83 22.99 20.96 5.31
N ALA A 84 23.33 19.67 5.46
CA ALA A 84 23.87 18.87 4.37
C ALA A 84 22.88 18.78 3.18
N ALA A 85 21.57 18.71 3.44
CA ALA A 85 20.55 18.72 2.39
C ALA A 85 20.54 20.05 1.62
N ARG A 86 20.66 21.19 2.29
CA ARG A 86 20.76 22.49 1.61
C ARG A 86 22.00 22.59 0.77
N VAL A 87 23.17 22.20 1.30
CA VAL A 87 24.42 22.17 0.55
C VAL A 87 24.34 21.26 -0.69
N ALA A 88 23.72 20.08 -0.55
CA ALA A 88 23.57 19.16 -1.67
C ALA A 88 22.60 19.71 -2.74
N LEU A 89 21.51 20.38 -2.33
CA LEU A 89 20.59 21.05 -3.26
C LEU A 89 21.27 22.24 -3.97
N GLU A 90 22.07 23.03 -3.26
CA GLU A 90 22.85 24.13 -3.83
C GLU A 90 23.83 23.61 -4.88
N ALA A 91 24.59 22.56 -4.57
CA ALA A 91 25.51 21.91 -5.51
C ALA A 91 24.78 21.33 -6.73
N ALA A 92 23.51 20.97 -6.60
CA ALA A 92 22.67 20.48 -7.70
C ALA A 92 21.92 21.60 -8.45
N GLY A 93 22.10 22.87 -8.10
CA GLY A 93 21.39 24.02 -8.68
C GLY A 93 19.90 24.09 -8.32
N LEU A 94 19.48 23.48 -7.21
CA LEU A 94 18.09 23.35 -6.75
C LEU A 94 17.82 24.11 -5.43
N ALA A 95 18.74 24.97 -5.00
CA ALA A 95 18.59 25.70 -3.74
C ALA A 95 17.35 26.61 -3.71
N ASP A 96 17.05 27.26 -4.82
CA ASP A 96 15.95 28.23 -4.97
C ASP A 96 14.63 27.58 -5.45
N ALA A 97 14.57 26.25 -5.51
CA ALA A 97 13.36 25.56 -5.90
C ALA A 97 12.27 25.70 -4.82
N ASP A 98 11.07 26.11 -5.21
CA ASP A 98 9.94 26.40 -4.31
C ASP A 98 9.60 25.25 -3.34
N TRP A 99 9.88 24.03 -3.74
CA TRP A 99 9.64 22.81 -2.94
C TRP A 99 10.78 22.45 -1.97
N ALA A 100 12.00 23.03 -2.12
CA ALA A 100 13.20 22.59 -1.41
C ALA A 100 13.06 22.67 0.12
N GLU A 101 12.66 23.84 0.65
CA GLU A 101 12.47 24.00 2.10
C GLU A 101 11.28 23.19 2.63
N ALA A 102 10.22 23.03 1.85
CA ALA A 102 9.09 22.17 2.21
C ALA A 102 9.52 20.70 2.36
N TRP A 103 10.38 20.22 1.46
CA TRP A 103 10.98 18.89 1.54
C TRP A 103 11.85 18.71 2.79
N ILE A 104 12.77 19.63 3.06
CA ILE A 104 13.64 19.57 4.26
C ILE A 104 12.79 19.57 5.53
N ALA A 105 11.84 20.51 5.64
CA ALA A 105 10.96 20.61 6.79
C ALA A 105 10.09 19.35 6.99
N GLY A 106 9.54 18.80 5.92
CA GLY A 106 8.79 17.54 5.92
C GLY A 106 9.63 16.34 6.36
N SER A 107 10.86 16.24 5.86
CA SER A 107 11.82 15.19 6.19
C SER A 107 12.29 15.28 7.66
N ARG A 108 12.45 16.49 8.20
CA ARG A 108 12.71 16.71 9.64
C ARG A 108 11.53 16.25 10.49
N ARG A 109 10.32 16.71 10.18
CA ARG A 109 9.11 16.35 10.94
C ARG A 109 8.84 14.85 10.98
N SER A 110 9.15 14.14 9.91
CA SER A 110 8.98 12.67 9.83
C SER A 110 10.12 11.87 10.45
N GLY A 111 11.20 12.52 10.89
CA GLY A 111 12.36 11.86 11.48
C GLY A 111 13.29 11.16 10.48
N LEU A 112 13.12 11.39 9.16
CA LEU A 112 13.95 10.78 8.12
C LEU A 112 15.41 11.30 8.13
N LEU A 113 15.65 12.51 8.66
CA LEU A 113 16.98 13.11 8.79
C LEU A 113 17.68 12.74 10.10
N ARG A 114 17.16 11.80 10.88
CA ARG A 114 17.81 11.34 12.11
C ARG A 114 18.99 10.42 11.78
N ARG A 115 20.00 10.42 12.68
CA ARG A 115 21.16 9.53 12.57
C ARG A 115 20.73 8.05 12.59
N SER A 116 21.21 7.28 11.63
CA SER A 116 21.11 5.82 11.56
C SER A 116 22.50 5.22 11.31
N ALA A 117 22.60 3.93 11.09
CA ALA A 117 23.85 3.23 10.74
C ALA A 117 24.50 3.77 9.46
N GLU A 118 23.68 4.25 8.50
CA GLU A 118 24.14 4.99 7.34
C GLU A 118 24.38 6.46 7.72
N SER A 119 25.48 7.05 7.26
CA SER A 119 25.76 8.48 7.48
C SER A 119 24.64 9.32 6.87
N SER A 120 24.06 10.23 7.66
CA SER A 120 22.97 11.09 7.20
C SER A 120 23.35 11.89 5.96
N ASP A 121 24.62 12.25 5.81
CA ASP A 121 25.13 13.03 4.69
C ASP A 121 25.17 12.22 3.39
N GLU A 122 25.54 10.93 3.48
CA GLU A 122 25.51 10.02 2.33
C GLU A 122 24.09 9.77 1.85
N LEU A 123 23.18 9.47 2.79
CA LEU A 123 21.76 9.26 2.50
C LEU A 123 21.13 10.49 1.81
N VAL A 124 21.47 11.69 2.31
CA VAL A 124 20.99 12.97 1.74
C VAL A 124 21.56 13.20 0.35
N ARG A 125 22.86 12.99 0.15
CA ARG A 125 23.48 13.11 -1.18
C ARG A 125 22.83 12.17 -2.21
N ARG A 126 22.61 10.92 -1.83
CA ARG A 126 21.90 9.94 -2.67
C ARG A 126 20.46 10.36 -2.96
N ALA A 127 19.76 10.90 -1.96
CA ALA A 127 18.40 11.41 -2.15
C ALA A 127 18.39 12.57 -3.16
N VAL A 128 19.28 13.56 -3.01
CA VAL A 128 19.37 14.70 -3.93
C VAL A 128 19.77 14.23 -5.34
N ALA A 129 20.71 13.28 -5.49
CA ALA A 129 21.06 12.70 -6.78
C ALA A 129 19.86 12.02 -7.47
N CYS A 130 18.99 11.33 -6.71
CA CYS A 130 17.75 10.79 -7.25
C CYS A 130 16.76 11.90 -7.64
N ILE A 131 16.57 12.89 -6.75
CA ILE A 131 15.64 14.00 -6.96
C ILE A 131 15.99 14.81 -8.21
N THR A 132 17.28 15.12 -8.40
CA THR A 132 17.78 15.84 -9.57
C THR A 132 17.49 15.09 -10.87
N ALA A 133 17.48 13.76 -10.84
CA ALA A 133 17.22 12.92 -12.00
C ALA A 133 15.72 12.60 -12.23
N LEU A 134 14.81 13.05 -11.35
CA LEU A 134 13.37 12.92 -11.59
C LEU A 134 12.98 13.69 -12.86
N PRO A 135 12.23 13.09 -13.79
CA PRO A 135 11.80 13.79 -15.01
C PRO A 135 11.06 15.10 -14.73
N ALA A 136 10.26 15.17 -13.66
CA ALA A 136 9.59 16.42 -13.22
C ALA A 136 10.58 17.53 -12.81
N VAL A 137 11.84 17.21 -12.50
CA VAL A 137 12.88 18.19 -12.13
C VAL A 137 13.82 18.42 -13.31
N SER A 138 14.27 17.36 -13.97
CA SER A 138 15.24 17.43 -15.07
C SER A 138 14.65 17.83 -16.42
N GLY A 139 13.31 17.75 -16.57
CA GLY A 139 12.65 17.89 -17.87
C GLY A 139 12.90 16.71 -18.82
N GLY A 140 13.44 15.60 -18.30
CA GLY A 140 13.78 14.40 -19.07
C GLY A 140 12.58 13.51 -19.41
N SER A 141 12.86 12.44 -20.18
CA SER A 141 11.88 11.39 -20.47
C SER A 141 11.58 10.54 -19.22
N PRO A 142 10.41 9.89 -19.14
CA PRO A 142 10.11 8.96 -18.07
C PRO A 142 11.21 7.89 -17.91
N ILE A 143 11.54 7.57 -16.66
CA ILE A 143 12.59 6.60 -16.29
C ILE A 143 12.06 5.53 -15.37
N GLY A 144 12.54 4.30 -15.49
CA GLY A 144 12.18 3.20 -14.58
C GLY A 144 12.71 3.42 -13.15
N ARG A 145 11.92 3.05 -12.14
CA ARG A 145 12.33 3.20 -10.73
C ARG A 145 13.62 2.43 -10.42
N SER A 146 13.75 1.19 -10.90
CA SER A 146 14.96 0.38 -10.74
C SER A 146 16.17 0.95 -11.48
N GLU A 147 15.94 1.58 -12.63
CA GLU A 147 16.99 2.28 -13.40
C GLU A 147 17.47 3.52 -12.64
N LEU A 148 16.56 4.35 -12.14
CA LEU A 148 16.90 5.48 -11.27
C LEU A 148 17.69 5.02 -10.04
N ALA A 149 17.23 3.94 -9.39
CA ALA A 149 17.89 3.37 -8.23
C ALA A 149 19.31 2.88 -8.55
N ALA A 150 19.49 2.14 -9.64
CA ALA A 150 20.79 1.62 -10.05
C ALA A 150 21.77 2.75 -10.41
N THR A 151 21.32 3.78 -11.11
CA THR A 151 22.18 4.86 -11.62
C THR A 151 22.47 5.96 -10.61
N ARG A 152 21.57 6.21 -9.63
CA ARG A 152 21.66 7.35 -8.70
C ARG A 152 21.68 6.96 -7.22
N ALA A 153 21.19 5.77 -6.88
CA ALA A 153 21.04 5.34 -5.49
C ALA A 153 21.99 4.23 -5.06
N GLY A 154 22.87 3.75 -5.96
CA GLY A 154 23.89 2.75 -5.65
C GLY A 154 23.40 1.29 -5.68
N GLY A 155 22.19 1.03 -6.22
CA GLY A 155 21.68 -0.33 -6.43
C GLY A 155 20.22 -0.36 -6.85
N ALA A 156 19.84 -1.31 -7.69
CA ALA A 156 18.50 -1.40 -8.30
C ALA A 156 17.34 -1.46 -7.27
N HIS A 157 17.59 -1.95 -6.07
CA HIS A 157 16.64 -2.08 -4.96
C HIS A 157 16.67 -0.93 -3.94
N ALA A 158 17.56 0.06 -4.13
CA ALA A 158 17.74 1.15 -3.16
C ALA A 158 16.51 2.06 -3.01
N LEU A 159 15.59 2.03 -3.99
CA LEU A 159 14.33 2.78 -3.98
C LEU A 159 13.10 1.88 -3.79
N ASP A 160 13.26 0.65 -3.29
CA ASP A 160 12.13 -0.20 -2.93
C ASP A 160 11.37 0.37 -1.73
N ASP A 161 10.08 0.01 -1.61
CA ASP A 161 9.23 0.46 -0.52
C ASP A 161 9.81 0.04 0.85
N GLY A 162 9.69 0.93 1.83
CA GLY A 162 10.23 0.71 3.18
C GLY A 162 11.64 1.26 3.43
N HIS A 163 12.40 1.61 2.40
CA HIS A 163 13.71 2.22 2.56
C HIS A 163 13.61 3.72 2.92
N ARG A 164 14.52 4.19 3.77
CA ARG A 164 14.59 5.62 4.14
C ARG A 164 14.85 6.51 2.94
N LEU A 165 15.69 6.06 2.03
CA LEU A 165 15.98 6.77 0.79
C LEU A 165 14.73 6.97 -0.04
N THR A 166 13.93 5.92 -0.22
CA THR A 166 12.64 5.97 -0.92
C THR A 166 11.70 6.98 -0.29
N ALA A 167 11.59 6.98 1.04
CA ALA A 167 10.76 7.93 1.76
C ALA A 167 11.23 9.38 1.59
N LEU A 168 12.55 9.64 1.52
CA LEU A 168 13.10 10.97 1.25
C LEU A 168 12.78 11.44 -0.16
N VAL A 169 13.00 10.58 -1.17
CA VAL A 169 12.71 10.93 -2.57
C VAL A 169 11.21 11.12 -2.79
N LEU A 170 10.34 10.26 -2.24
CA LEU A 170 8.88 10.44 -2.34
C LEU A 170 8.38 11.70 -1.63
N ARG A 171 9.03 12.14 -0.53
CA ARG A 171 8.67 13.43 0.07
C ARG A 171 9.07 14.62 -0.81
N ALA A 172 10.18 14.53 -1.51
CA ALA A 172 10.52 15.53 -2.51
C ALA A 172 9.51 15.52 -3.66
N ALA A 173 9.17 14.33 -4.17
CA ALA A 173 8.16 14.17 -5.20
C ALA A 173 6.80 14.82 -4.80
N ALA A 174 6.35 14.58 -3.56
CA ALA A 174 5.13 15.20 -3.03
C ALA A 174 5.26 16.74 -2.97
N ALA A 175 6.38 17.26 -2.49
CA ALA A 175 6.63 18.69 -2.44
C ALA A 175 6.70 19.32 -3.84
N ILE A 176 7.33 18.67 -4.81
CA ILE A 176 7.44 19.11 -6.22
C ILE A 176 6.07 19.30 -6.86
N ILE A 177 5.13 18.37 -6.62
CA ILE A 177 3.78 18.44 -7.20
C ILE A 177 2.76 19.16 -6.31
N GLY A 178 3.17 19.65 -5.14
CA GLY A 178 2.28 20.33 -4.20
C GLY A 178 1.25 19.43 -3.52
N ALA A 179 1.55 18.14 -3.35
CA ALA A 179 0.64 17.15 -2.75
C ALA A 179 1.08 16.70 -1.36
N ASP A 180 0.15 16.10 -0.61
CA ASP A 180 0.45 15.45 0.65
C ASP A 180 1.22 14.12 0.44
N TYR A 181 2.04 13.74 1.43
CA TYR A 181 2.75 12.47 1.40
C TYR A 181 1.77 11.30 1.53
N PRO A 182 1.70 10.37 0.55
CA PRO A 182 0.72 9.31 0.54
C PRO A 182 0.97 8.25 1.60
N THR A 183 -0.10 7.82 2.27
CA THR A 183 -0.06 6.78 3.29
C THR A 183 -0.21 5.36 2.72
N THR A 184 -0.81 5.23 1.52
CA THR A 184 -1.08 3.94 0.87
C THR A 184 -0.02 3.58 -0.19
N ALA A 185 0.14 2.29 -0.48
CA ALA A 185 1.02 1.83 -1.55
C ALA A 185 0.54 2.31 -2.94
N ALA A 186 -0.76 2.36 -3.16
CA ALA A 186 -1.34 2.89 -4.41
C ALA A 186 -1.01 4.38 -4.58
N GLY A 187 -1.19 5.20 -3.54
CA GLY A 187 -0.82 6.60 -3.57
C GLY A 187 0.67 6.83 -3.81
N ARG A 188 1.55 5.98 -3.24
CA ARG A 188 3.00 6.07 -3.52
C ARG A 188 3.32 5.74 -4.99
N ARG A 189 2.66 4.72 -5.57
CA ARG A 189 2.83 4.42 -7.01
C ARG A 189 2.36 5.56 -7.90
N GLN A 190 1.22 6.14 -7.58
CA GLN A 190 0.70 7.32 -8.29
C GLN A 190 1.68 8.50 -8.20
N LEU A 191 2.23 8.76 -7.02
CA LEU A 191 3.20 9.84 -6.82
C LEU A 191 4.46 9.64 -7.65
N TRP A 192 5.01 8.41 -7.72
CA TRP A 192 6.10 8.08 -8.62
C TRP A 192 5.76 8.40 -10.08
N SER A 193 4.58 8.01 -10.53
CA SER A 193 4.13 8.28 -11.91
C SER A 193 4.03 9.77 -12.21
N LEU A 194 3.51 10.57 -11.26
CA LEU A 194 3.35 12.02 -11.41
C LEU A 194 4.69 12.77 -11.56
N VAL A 195 5.77 12.22 -11.00
CA VAL A 195 7.13 12.80 -11.21
C VAL A 195 7.92 12.14 -12.35
N GLY A 196 7.25 11.33 -13.18
CA GLY A 196 7.81 10.71 -14.37
C GLY A 196 8.57 9.39 -14.11
N ILE A 197 8.41 8.81 -12.90
CA ILE A 197 8.96 7.48 -12.62
C ILE A 197 7.92 6.44 -12.99
N VAL A 198 8.23 5.63 -13.99
CA VAL A 198 7.34 4.58 -14.48
C VAL A 198 7.74 3.23 -13.90
N SER A 199 6.74 2.41 -13.60
CA SER A 199 6.95 0.97 -13.49
C SER A 199 7.30 0.45 -14.88
N ASP A 200 8.17 -0.57 -14.96
CA ASP A 200 8.40 -1.17 -16.26
C ASP A 200 7.08 -1.68 -16.86
N SER A 201 7.01 -1.68 -18.20
CA SER A 201 5.78 -2.02 -18.93
C SER A 201 5.58 -3.52 -19.15
N VAL A 202 6.46 -4.37 -18.59
CA VAL A 202 6.46 -5.82 -18.85
C VAL A 202 6.28 -6.68 -17.60
N SER A 203 6.73 -6.23 -16.41
CA SER A 203 6.67 -7.02 -15.17
C SER A 203 5.26 -7.16 -14.61
N ALA A 204 4.45 -6.10 -14.65
CA ALA A 204 3.07 -6.16 -14.18
C ALA A 204 2.18 -6.71 -15.31
N THR A 205 1.43 -7.76 -15.01
CA THR A 205 0.57 -8.43 -15.98
C THR A 205 -0.85 -8.59 -15.46
N VAL A 206 -1.80 -8.77 -16.39
CA VAL A 206 -3.14 -9.28 -16.13
C VAL A 206 -3.27 -10.66 -16.77
N LEU A 207 -3.84 -11.61 -16.03
CA LEU A 207 -4.10 -12.97 -16.53
C LEU A 207 -5.51 -13.02 -17.09
N VAL A 208 -5.64 -13.44 -18.35
CA VAL A 208 -6.92 -13.54 -19.06
C VAL A 208 -7.11 -14.92 -19.70
N ALA A 209 -8.36 -15.34 -19.85
CA ALA A 209 -8.73 -16.53 -20.62
C ALA A 209 -9.92 -16.20 -21.52
N ASN A 210 -10.00 -16.90 -22.65
CA ASN A 210 -11.10 -16.81 -23.63
C ASN A 210 -11.36 -15.40 -24.19
N LEU A 211 -10.37 -14.51 -24.12
CA LEU A 211 -10.50 -13.16 -24.65
C LEU A 211 -10.48 -13.20 -26.17
N ARG A 212 -11.56 -12.68 -26.80
CA ARG A 212 -11.78 -12.77 -28.27
C ARG A 212 -11.98 -11.39 -28.89
N PRO A 213 -10.94 -10.53 -28.92
CA PRO A 213 -11.05 -9.24 -29.57
C PRO A 213 -11.30 -9.38 -31.08
N SER A 214 -12.02 -8.42 -31.63
CA SER A 214 -12.22 -8.28 -33.07
C SER A 214 -10.96 -7.71 -33.76
N GLY A 215 -10.94 -7.74 -35.08
CA GLY A 215 -9.81 -7.21 -35.86
C GLY A 215 -8.73 -8.24 -36.19
N ASN A 216 -7.75 -7.81 -36.99
CA ASN A 216 -6.72 -8.69 -37.55
C ASN A 216 -5.29 -8.29 -37.09
N ALA A 217 -5.15 -7.40 -36.13
CA ALA A 217 -3.88 -7.07 -35.57
C ALA A 217 -3.24 -8.27 -34.83
N LEU A 218 -1.96 -8.26 -34.61
CA LEU A 218 -1.19 -9.41 -34.11
C LEU A 218 -1.72 -9.93 -32.77
N LEU A 219 -1.91 -9.03 -31.83
CA LEU A 219 -2.35 -9.40 -30.47
C LEU A 219 -3.78 -9.97 -30.49
N SER A 220 -4.69 -9.34 -31.24
CA SER A 220 -6.08 -9.82 -31.40
C SER A 220 -6.15 -11.21 -31.98
N ARG A 221 -5.37 -11.53 -33.03
CA ARG A 221 -5.28 -12.89 -33.58
C ARG A 221 -4.73 -13.89 -32.59
N HIS A 222 -3.61 -13.53 -31.94
CA HIS A 222 -2.95 -14.38 -30.95
C HIS A 222 -3.88 -14.73 -29.79
N LEU A 223 -4.65 -13.75 -29.28
CA LEU A 223 -5.61 -13.99 -28.21
C LEU A 223 -6.72 -14.96 -28.62
N ARG A 224 -7.25 -14.83 -29.85
CA ARG A 224 -8.26 -15.79 -30.36
C ARG A 224 -7.69 -17.19 -30.53
N GLU A 225 -6.50 -17.34 -31.09
CA GLU A 225 -5.82 -18.64 -31.25
C GLU A 225 -5.59 -19.31 -29.87
N ARG A 226 -5.19 -18.54 -28.87
CA ARG A 226 -5.03 -19.07 -27.51
C ARG A 226 -6.36 -19.43 -26.87
N ALA A 227 -7.41 -18.64 -27.11
CA ALA A 227 -8.77 -18.97 -26.66
C ALA A 227 -9.30 -20.25 -27.33
N ASP A 228 -9.03 -20.46 -28.62
CA ASP A 228 -9.38 -21.70 -29.34
C ASP A 228 -8.63 -22.92 -28.77
N ALA A 229 -7.40 -22.71 -28.35
CA ALA A 229 -6.57 -23.73 -27.71
C ALA A 229 -6.84 -23.89 -26.21
N ARG A 230 -7.77 -23.12 -25.61
CA ARG A 230 -8.06 -23.07 -24.17
C ARG A 230 -6.82 -22.75 -23.32
N LEU A 231 -5.98 -21.85 -23.77
CA LEU A 231 -4.77 -21.43 -23.10
C LEU A 231 -4.94 -20.04 -22.47
N PRO A 232 -4.62 -19.87 -21.19
CA PRO A 232 -4.63 -18.56 -20.56
C PRO A 232 -3.47 -17.70 -21.08
N THR A 233 -3.61 -16.36 -20.99
CA THR A 233 -2.61 -15.42 -21.49
C THR A 233 -2.31 -14.35 -20.43
N HIS A 234 -1.05 -14.09 -20.17
CA HIS A 234 -0.62 -12.91 -19.44
C HIS A 234 -0.41 -11.76 -20.42
N LEU A 235 -1.07 -10.64 -20.17
CA LEU A 235 -0.90 -9.39 -20.91
C LEU A 235 -0.21 -8.37 -20.04
N CYS A 236 0.88 -7.77 -20.52
CA CYS A 236 1.57 -6.68 -19.82
C CYS A 236 1.09 -5.31 -20.35
N ALA A 237 1.48 -4.25 -19.66
CA ALA A 237 1.12 -2.88 -20.07
C ALA A 237 1.62 -2.56 -21.48
N ARG A 238 2.76 -3.14 -21.90
CA ARG A 238 3.31 -2.95 -23.25
C ARG A 238 2.42 -3.55 -24.32
N ASP A 239 1.86 -4.74 -24.09
CA ASP A 239 0.90 -5.38 -25.01
C ASP A 239 -0.33 -4.50 -25.18
N LEU A 240 -0.91 -4.04 -24.07
CA LEU A 240 -2.11 -3.19 -24.03
C LEU A 240 -1.90 -1.80 -24.64
N ALA A 241 -0.67 -1.27 -24.58
CA ALA A 241 -0.31 0.00 -25.21
C ALA A 241 -0.05 -0.13 -26.71
N HIS A 242 0.43 -1.32 -27.16
CA HIS A 242 0.77 -1.55 -28.55
C HIS A 242 -0.48 -1.67 -29.44
N GLU A 243 -1.53 -2.32 -28.93
CA GLU A 243 -2.75 -2.59 -29.69
C GLU A 243 -3.99 -2.40 -28.81
N PRO A 244 -4.89 -1.46 -29.14
CA PRO A 244 -6.18 -1.36 -28.48
C PRO A 244 -7.04 -2.58 -28.82
N LEU A 245 -7.48 -3.29 -27.79
CA LEU A 245 -8.32 -4.47 -27.93
C LEU A 245 -9.80 -4.05 -28.07
N ALA A 246 -10.39 -4.34 -29.20
CA ALA A 246 -11.82 -4.10 -29.46
C ALA A 246 -12.61 -5.37 -29.14
N LEU A 247 -13.38 -5.36 -28.06
CA LEU A 247 -14.32 -6.43 -27.72
C LEU A 247 -15.72 -6.12 -28.24
N PRO A 248 -16.55 -7.16 -28.50
CA PRO A 248 -17.95 -6.95 -28.80
C PRO A 248 -18.65 -6.16 -27.68
N PRO A 249 -19.52 -5.19 -28.00
CA PRO A 249 -20.33 -4.50 -27.01
C PRO A 249 -21.18 -5.51 -26.22
N ARG A 250 -21.31 -5.30 -24.90
CA ARG A 250 -22.00 -6.19 -23.96
C ARG A 250 -21.38 -7.60 -23.85
N GLU A 251 -20.11 -7.75 -24.25
CA GLU A 251 -19.36 -8.96 -23.90
C GLU A 251 -19.39 -9.16 -22.39
N ARG A 252 -19.75 -10.36 -21.95
CA ARG A 252 -19.75 -10.70 -20.53
C ARG A 252 -18.34 -11.07 -20.10
N VAL A 253 -17.82 -10.38 -19.11
CA VAL A 253 -16.49 -10.59 -18.56
C VAL A 253 -16.60 -10.96 -17.08
N PHE A 254 -16.13 -12.13 -16.71
CA PHE A 254 -16.05 -12.54 -15.31
C PHE A 254 -14.66 -12.26 -14.75
N ALA A 255 -14.59 -11.55 -13.64
CA ALA A 255 -13.36 -11.27 -12.94
C ALA A 255 -13.32 -12.07 -11.63
N CYS A 256 -12.25 -12.85 -11.41
CA CYS A 256 -12.03 -13.65 -10.20
C CYS A 256 -10.69 -13.28 -9.54
N GLU A 257 -10.55 -13.56 -8.26
CA GLU A 257 -9.32 -13.30 -7.53
C GLU A 257 -8.31 -14.43 -7.73
N ASN A 258 -8.76 -15.69 -7.71
CA ASN A 258 -7.91 -16.85 -7.67
C ASN A 258 -7.70 -17.49 -9.06
N PRO A 259 -6.44 -17.72 -9.48
CA PRO A 259 -6.14 -18.42 -10.75
C PRO A 259 -6.76 -19.80 -10.88
N ARG A 260 -7.04 -20.48 -9.77
CA ARG A 260 -7.66 -21.82 -9.77
C ARG A 260 -9.07 -21.80 -10.36
N VAL A 261 -9.82 -20.70 -10.19
CA VAL A 261 -11.15 -20.53 -10.80
C VAL A 261 -11.04 -20.49 -12.34
N LEU A 262 -10.09 -19.70 -12.84
CA LEU A 262 -9.83 -19.61 -14.29
C LEU A 262 -9.38 -20.96 -14.87
N GLU A 263 -8.44 -21.64 -14.20
CA GLU A 263 -7.94 -22.95 -14.63
C GLU A 263 -9.08 -23.99 -14.69
N ALA A 264 -9.87 -24.11 -13.63
CA ALA A 264 -10.98 -25.04 -13.58
C ALA A 264 -12.07 -24.76 -14.63
N ALA A 265 -12.33 -23.47 -14.91
CA ALA A 265 -13.25 -23.08 -15.98
C ALA A 265 -12.74 -23.52 -17.36
N LEU A 266 -11.45 -23.36 -17.65
CA LEU A 266 -10.83 -23.84 -18.90
C LEU A 266 -10.89 -25.37 -19.00
N ASP A 267 -10.60 -26.10 -17.93
CA ASP A 267 -10.69 -27.56 -17.86
C ASP A 267 -12.13 -28.06 -18.14
N ALA A 268 -13.12 -27.35 -17.62
CA ALA A 268 -14.54 -27.63 -17.85
C ALA A 268 -15.04 -27.20 -19.25
N GLY A 269 -14.22 -26.51 -20.03
CA GLY A 269 -14.55 -26.08 -21.37
C GLY A 269 -15.35 -24.79 -21.47
N ALA A 270 -15.34 -23.95 -20.42
CA ALA A 270 -15.95 -22.63 -20.46
C ALA A 270 -15.38 -21.79 -21.61
N THR A 271 -16.27 -21.03 -22.27
CA THR A 271 -15.91 -20.15 -23.40
C THR A 271 -16.02 -18.66 -23.04
N THR A 272 -16.55 -18.37 -21.89
CA THR A 272 -16.74 -17.01 -21.36
C THR A 272 -15.41 -16.33 -21.08
N THR A 273 -15.30 -15.04 -21.36
CA THR A 273 -14.11 -14.25 -21.07
C THR A 273 -13.89 -14.13 -19.54
N ILE A 274 -12.70 -14.53 -19.09
CA ILE A 274 -12.31 -14.49 -17.66
C ILE A 274 -11.07 -13.62 -17.50
N VAL A 275 -11.09 -12.75 -16.49
CA VAL A 275 -9.96 -11.94 -16.05
C VAL A 275 -9.61 -12.35 -14.62
N CYS A 276 -8.40 -12.79 -14.36
CA CYS A 276 -7.96 -13.16 -13.02
C CYS A 276 -7.07 -12.06 -12.42
N LEU A 277 -7.42 -11.61 -11.21
CA LEU A 277 -6.71 -10.55 -10.49
C LEU A 277 -5.41 -11.04 -9.85
N GLN A 278 -5.31 -12.34 -9.57
CA GLN A 278 -4.17 -12.96 -8.88
C GLN A 278 -3.90 -12.33 -7.50
N GLY A 279 -4.94 -12.21 -6.70
CA GLY A 279 -4.95 -11.50 -5.42
C GLY A 279 -5.21 -10.00 -5.58
N ASN A 280 -4.43 -9.15 -4.90
CA ASN A 280 -4.63 -7.70 -4.99
C ASN A 280 -4.30 -7.18 -6.41
N PRO A 281 -5.26 -6.59 -7.14
CA PRO A 281 -5.08 -6.26 -8.55
C PRO A 281 -3.94 -5.26 -8.77
N THR A 282 -3.16 -5.53 -9.82
CA THR A 282 -2.10 -4.63 -10.29
C THR A 282 -2.71 -3.40 -10.97
N VAL A 283 -1.91 -2.36 -11.20
CA VAL A 283 -2.34 -1.20 -12.00
C VAL A 283 -2.77 -1.63 -13.40
N VAL A 284 -2.02 -2.55 -14.02
CA VAL A 284 -2.34 -3.10 -15.36
C VAL A 284 -3.69 -3.80 -15.36
N THR A 285 -3.99 -4.59 -14.33
CA THR A 285 -5.29 -5.26 -14.18
C THR A 285 -6.43 -4.26 -14.06
N LEU A 286 -6.26 -3.21 -13.24
CA LEU A 286 -7.28 -2.16 -13.06
C LEU A 286 -7.51 -1.35 -14.32
N GLU A 287 -6.43 -0.94 -15.02
CA GLU A 287 -6.52 -0.24 -16.30
C GLU A 287 -7.18 -1.11 -17.38
N PHE A 288 -6.88 -2.40 -17.40
CA PHE A 288 -7.48 -3.33 -18.34
C PHE A 288 -8.98 -3.46 -18.11
N LEU A 289 -9.41 -3.70 -16.87
CA LEU A 289 -10.84 -3.77 -16.52
C LEU A 289 -11.57 -2.44 -16.81
N ALA A 290 -10.94 -1.30 -16.52
CA ALA A 290 -11.52 0.01 -16.84
C ALA A 290 -11.75 0.18 -18.36
N ARG A 291 -10.77 -0.21 -19.20
CA ARG A 291 -10.91 -0.19 -20.67
C ARG A 291 -12.02 -1.12 -21.17
N LEU A 292 -12.20 -2.28 -20.54
CA LEU A 292 -13.29 -3.20 -20.86
C LEU A 292 -14.66 -2.58 -20.52
N ALA A 293 -14.78 -1.92 -19.38
CA ALA A 293 -16.00 -1.20 -19.00
C ALA A 293 -16.30 -0.03 -19.94
N GLU A 294 -15.29 0.78 -20.29
CA GLU A 294 -15.39 1.87 -21.27
C GLU A 294 -15.81 1.37 -22.67
N ALA A 295 -15.38 0.17 -23.04
CA ALA A 295 -15.81 -0.49 -24.28
C ALA A 295 -17.25 -1.05 -24.21
N GLY A 296 -17.91 -0.95 -23.05
CA GLY A 296 -19.30 -1.39 -22.84
C GLY A 296 -19.43 -2.89 -22.52
N CYS A 297 -18.38 -3.55 -22.04
CA CYS A 297 -18.46 -4.92 -21.52
C CYS A 297 -19.24 -4.98 -20.19
N ASP A 298 -19.98 -6.06 -19.98
CA ASP A 298 -20.68 -6.36 -18.71
C ASP A 298 -19.72 -7.09 -17.78
N ILE A 299 -19.11 -6.37 -16.84
CA ILE A 299 -18.10 -6.92 -15.91
C ILE A 299 -18.77 -7.42 -14.64
N ALA A 300 -18.51 -8.66 -14.26
CA ALA A 300 -18.98 -9.28 -13.03
C ALA A 300 -17.78 -9.79 -12.21
N TYR A 301 -17.61 -9.26 -11.00
CA TYR A 301 -16.49 -9.59 -10.12
C TYR A 301 -16.91 -10.45 -8.93
N ARG A 302 -16.01 -11.33 -8.54
CA ARG A 302 -15.99 -11.97 -7.22
C ARG A 302 -14.57 -12.11 -6.69
N GLY A 303 -14.45 -12.33 -5.37
CA GLY A 303 -13.22 -12.66 -4.66
C GLY A 303 -13.51 -13.58 -3.47
N ASP A 304 -12.52 -13.76 -2.62
CA ASP A 304 -12.67 -14.50 -1.38
C ASP A 304 -13.63 -13.78 -0.42
N PHE A 305 -14.40 -14.54 0.37
CA PHE A 305 -15.20 -13.98 1.45
C PHE A 305 -14.30 -13.73 2.68
N ASP A 306 -13.45 -12.72 2.54
CA ASP A 306 -12.64 -12.12 3.59
C ASP A 306 -12.63 -10.59 3.47
N TRP A 307 -12.07 -9.87 4.46
CA TRP A 307 -12.11 -8.40 4.45
C TRP A 307 -11.30 -7.78 3.31
N PRO A 308 -10.12 -8.29 2.93
CA PRO A 308 -9.41 -7.88 1.72
C PRO A 308 -10.24 -8.04 0.44
N GLY A 309 -10.86 -9.20 0.22
CA GLY A 309 -11.73 -9.47 -0.95
C GLY A 309 -12.93 -8.52 -1.02
N ILE A 310 -13.61 -8.25 0.11
CA ILE A 310 -14.68 -7.26 0.19
C ILE A 310 -14.17 -5.84 -0.15
N ALA A 311 -12.99 -5.48 0.34
CA ALA A 311 -12.39 -4.16 0.04
C ALA A 311 -12.02 -4.01 -1.44
N ILE A 312 -11.54 -5.07 -2.09
CA ILE A 312 -11.27 -5.10 -3.53
C ILE A 312 -12.57 -4.91 -4.32
N ALA A 313 -13.64 -5.64 -3.96
CA ALA A 313 -14.95 -5.52 -4.60
C ALA A 313 -15.51 -4.10 -4.50
N ASN A 314 -15.53 -3.53 -3.31
CA ASN A 314 -15.97 -2.13 -3.10
C ASN A 314 -15.21 -1.15 -4.00
N ARG A 315 -13.89 -1.31 -4.10
CA ARG A 315 -13.06 -0.46 -4.95
C ARG A 315 -13.40 -0.62 -6.43
N LEU A 316 -13.58 -1.85 -6.91
CA LEU A 316 -13.93 -2.11 -8.30
C LEU A 316 -15.32 -1.55 -8.63
N ILE A 317 -16.33 -1.77 -7.80
CA ILE A 317 -17.67 -1.22 -7.97
C ILE A 317 -17.66 0.31 -7.99
N ALA A 318 -16.86 0.94 -7.14
CA ALA A 318 -16.78 2.40 -7.06
C ALA A 318 -16.00 3.06 -8.22
N THR A 319 -15.10 2.34 -8.88
CA THR A 319 -14.19 2.90 -9.91
C THR A 319 -14.44 2.39 -11.32
N ILE A 320 -15.07 1.24 -11.44
CA ILE A 320 -15.34 0.56 -12.70
C ILE A 320 -16.82 0.15 -12.65
N ASP A 321 -17.59 0.36 -13.68
CA ASP A 321 -18.99 -0.09 -13.76
C ASP A 321 -19.02 -1.64 -13.77
N CYS A 322 -18.96 -2.23 -12.58
CA CYS A 322 -18.97 -3.67 -12.41
C CYS A 322 -19.98 -4.11 -11.35
N ARG A 323 -20.59 -5.26 -11.57
CA ARG A 323 -21.47 -5.92 -10.60
C ARG A 323 -20.77 -7.07 -9.90
N THR A 324 -21.37 -7.59 -8.84
CA THR A 324 -20.88 -8.81 -8.20
C THR A 324 -21.46 -10.07 -8.85
N TRP A 325 -20.70 -11.16 -8.76
CA TRP A 325 -21.06 -12.47 -9.31
C TRP A 325 -20.94 -13.56 -8.25
N LEU A 326 -22.06 -14.18 -7.86
CA LEU A 326 -22.10 -15.19 -6.79
C LEU A 326 -21.34 -14.73 -5.53
N TYR A 327 -21.43 -13.44 -5.21
CA TYR A 327 -20.67 -12.80 -4.14
C TYR A 327 -21.61 -12.01 -3.23
N ASP A 328 -22.53 -12.77 -2.59
CA ASP A 328 -23.62 -12.27 -1.76
C ASP A 328 -23.79 -13.12 -0.48
N ASN A 329 -24.64 -12.66 0.42
CA ASN A 329 -24.98 -13.35 1.67
C ASN A 329 -25.50 -14.79 1.44
N GLN A 330 -26.31 -15.01 0.40
CA GLN A 330 -26.87 -16.33 0.14
C GLN A 330 -25.78 -17.33 -0.25
N THR A 331 -24.88 -16.92 -1.14
CA THR A 331 -23.73 -17.72 -1.58
C THR A 331 -22.79 -18.02 -0.44
N TYR A 332 -22.49 -17.02 0.42
CA TYR A 332 -21.66 -17.20 1.60
C TYR A 332 -22.25 -18.24 2.56
N ARG A 333 -23.55 -18.11 2.90
CA ARG A 333 -24.22 -19.06 3.79
C ARG A 333 -24.30 -20.47 3.21
N ARG A 334 -24.50 -20.60 1.91
CA ARG A 334 -24.47 -21.90 1.20
C ARG A 334 -23.10 -22.55 1.35
N ALA A 335 -22.02 -21.81 1.13
CA ALA A 335 -20.66 -22.31 1.28
C ALA A 335 -20.37 -22.81 2.69
N LEU A 336 -20.78 -22.04 3.72
CA LEU A 336 -20.65 -22.46 5.13
C LEU A 336 -21.38 -23.78 5.41
N GLY A 337 -22.57 -23.97 4.84
CA GLY A 337 -23.35 -25.20 5.02
C GLY A 337 -22.79 -26.43 4.29
N GLN A 338 -21.94 -26.24 3.29
CA GLN A 338 -21.31 -27.31 2.52
C GLN A 338 -19.95 -27.73 3.08
N SER A 339 -19.29 -26.87 3.84
CA SER A 339 -17.98 -27.16 4.46
C SER A 339 -18.15 -28.14 5.62
N GLN A 340 -17.34 -29.21 5.63
CA GLN A 340 -17.33 -30.13 6.76
C GLN A 340 -16.73 -29.44 8.00
N SER A 341 -17.29 -29.74 9.17
CA SER A 341 -16.83 -29.17 10.44
C SER A 341 -15.35 -29.49 10.68
N GLY A 342 -14.47 -28.49 10.55
CA GLY A 342 -13.03 -28.61 10.83
C GLY A 342 -12.10 -27.75 9.98
N ASP A 343 -12.49 -27.35 8.78
CA ASP A 343 -11.62 -26.62 7.82
C ASP A 343 -11.86 -25.11 7.76
N HIS A 344 -12.48 -24.52 8.78
CA HIS A 344 -12.81 -23.10 8.76
C HIS A 344 -11.64 -22.23 9.25
N LEU A 345 -11.08 -21.43 8.37
CA LEU A 345 -10.12 -20.39 8.76
C LEU A 345 -10.88 -19.23 9.45
N PRO A 346 -10.37 -18.73 10.59
CA PRO A 346 -11.02 -17.64 11.30
C PRO A 346 -10.91 -16.33 10.50
N LEU A 347 -12.01 -15.62 10.37
CA LEU A 347 -12.07 -14.29 9.78
C LEU A 347 -11.46 -13.28 10.75
N THR A 348 -10.30 -12.73 10.42
CA THR A 348 -9.57 -11.78 11.26
C THR A 348 -9.46 -10.40 10.59
N GLY A 349 -9.22 -9.36 11.40
CA GLY A 349 -9.05 -7.99 10.93
C GLY A 349 -10.26 -7.09 11.22
N ILE A 350 -10.26 -5.91 10.62
CA ILE A 350 -11.32 -4.92 10.79
C ILE A 350 -12.42 -5.21 9.77
N PRO A 351 -13.68 -5.36 10.18
CA PRO A 351 -14.79 -5.56 9.26
C PRO A 351 -14.89 -4.46 8.20
N VAL A 352 -15.14 -4.88 6.97
CA VAL A 352 -15.38 -4.00 5.82
C VAL A 352 -16.83 -4.22 5.36
N GLU A 353 -17.58 -3.13 5.22
CA GLU A 353 -18.97 -3.22 4.75
C GLU A 353 -19.00 -3.52 3.24
N ALA A 354 -19.75 -4.54 2.85
CA ALA A 354 -20.01 -4.86 1.44
C ALA A 354 -21.07 -3.88 0.91
N SER A 355 -20.64 -2.95 0.02
CA SER A 355 -21.51 -1.87 -0.48
C SER A 355 -22.70 -2.37 -1.30
N TRP A 356 -22.59 -3.57 -1.87
CA TRP A 356 -23.64 -4.20 -2.70
C TRP A 356 -24.59 -5.11 -1.89
N ASP A 357 -24.19 -5.58 -0.70
CA ASP A 357 -24.98 -6.47 0.14
C ASP A 357 -24.60 -6.31 1.64
N PRO A 358 -25.25 -5.41 2.38
CA PRO A 358 -24.98 -5.23 3.81
C PRO A 358 -25.25 -6.46 4.68
N GLU A 359 -26.14 -7.37 4.23
CA GLU A 359 -26.41 -8.62 4.94
C GLU A 359 -25.24 -9.60 4.86
N LEU A 360 -24.44 -9.53 3.78
CA LEU A 360 -23.20 -10.30 3.65
C LEU A 360 -22.24 -9.95 4.80
N THR A 361 -21.99 -8.67 5.03
CA THR A 361 -21.10 -8.22 6.12
C THR A 361 -21.58 -8.73 7.49
N ARG A 362 -22.88 -8.66 7.76
CA ARG A 362 -23.46 -9.16 9.01
C ARG A 362 -23.29 -10.67 9.16
N ALA A 363 -23.49 -11.42 8.07
CA ALA A 363 -23.30 -12.86 8.06
C ALA A 363 -21.83 -13.26 8.28
N MET A 364 -20.89 -12.56 7.65
CA MET A 364 -19.45 -12.79 7.83
C MET A 364 -18.98 -12.50 9.26
N VAL A 365 -19.44 -11.39 9.84
CA VAL A 365 -19.16 -11.06 11.26
C VAL A 365 -19.73 -12.11 12.20
N ALA A 366 -20.98 -12.55 11.98
CA ALA A 366 -21.64 -13.54 12.84
C ALA A 366 -20.99 -14.92 12.75
N ALA A 367 -20.56 -15.35 11.55
CA ALA A 367 -19.93 -16.65 11.33
C ALA A 367 -18.44 -16.65 11.75
N GLY A 368 -17.76 -15.51 11.64
CA GLY A 368 -16.33 -15.38 11.95
C GLY A 368 -15.41 -16.25 11.09
N THR A 369 -15.82 -16.59 9.86
CA THR A 369 -15.19 -17.61 9.03
C THR A 369 -14.88 -17.06 7.63
N VAL A 370 -13.68 -17.35 7.13
CA VAL A 370 -13.27 -17.08 5.73
C VAL A 370 -13.81 -18.20 4.83
N VAL A 371 -14.26 -17.83 3.63
CA VAL A 371 -14.58 -18.80 2.57
C VAL A 371 -13.83 -18.40 1.31
N HIS A 372 -12.85 -19.20 0.91
CA HIS A 372 -12.08 -19.01 -0.30
C HIS A 372 -12.86 -19.44 -1.56
N GLU A 373 -12.47 -18.90 -2.71
CA GLU A 373 -13.08 -19.23 -4.01
C GLU A 373 -13.04 -20.73 -4.29
N GLU A 374 -11.99 -21.44 -3.85
CA GLU A 374 -11.84 -22.90 -4.03
C GLU A 374 -12.97 -23.71 -3.38
N ALA A 375 -13.52 -23.23 -2.27
CA ALA A 375 -14.65 -23.89 -1.61
C ALA A 375 -15.97 -23.86 -2.43
N LEU A 376 -16.04 -22.99 -3.42
CA LEU A 376 -17.18 -22.79 -4.31
C LEU A 376 -16.89 -23.17 -5.76
N LEU A 377 -15.76 -23.81 -6.04
CA LEU A 377 -15.22 -24.00 -7.38
C LEU A 377 -16.24 -24.64 -8.34
N ASP A 378 -16.89 -25.74 -7.94
CA ASP A 378 -17.88 -26.43 -8.80
C ASP A 378 -19.07 -25.51 -9.17
N HIS A 379 -19.52 -24.69 -8.22
CA HIS A 379 -20.63 -23.77 -8.43
C HIS A 379 -20.23 -22.60 -9.37
N LEU A 380 -19.00 -22.12 -9.19
CA LEU A 380 -18.44 -21.06 -10.04
C LEU A 380 -18.25 -21.54 -11.48
N VAL A 381 -17.64 -22.72 -11.64
CA VAL A 381 -17.40 -23.32 -12.96
C VAL A 381 -18.71 -23.58 -13.68
N ALA A 382 -19.71 -24.14 -12.99
CA ALA A 382 -21.03 -24.35 -13.59
C ALA A 382 -21.61 -23.05 -14.18
N SER A 383 -21.54 -21.94 -13.41
CA SER A 383 -22.05 -20.63 -13.87
C SER A 383 -21.22 -19.95 -14.97
N LEU A 384 -20.00 -20.41 -15.24
CA LEU A 384 -19.15 -19.94 -16.33
C LEU A 384 -19.36 -20.74 -17.61
N CYS A 385 -19.98 -21.92 -17.52
CA CYS A 385 -20.29 -22.79 -18.66
C CYS A 385 -21.73 -22.57 -19.21
N ASP A 386 -22.58 -21.86 -18.43
CA ASP A 386 -23.94 -21.45 -18.85
C ASP A 386 -23.90 -20.18 -19.74
#